data_315ef2a6c7dc621b46ef9fd8132b2f8e
#
_entry.id   315ef2a6c7dc621b46ef9fd8132b2f8e
#
_cell.length_a   1.000
_cell.length_b   1.000
_cell.length_c   1.000
_cell.angle_alpha   90.00
_cell.angle_beta   90.00
_cell.angle_gamma   90.00
#
_symmetry.space_group_name_H-M   'P 1'
#
loop_
_entity.id
_entity.type
_entity.pdbx_description
1 polymer ?
#
loop_
_entity_poly.entity_id
_entity_poly.type
_entity_poly.pdbx_seq_one_letter_code
_entity_poly.pdbx_strand_id
1 'polypeptide(L)'
;MDRNEARDRLTKLREEFAATVEALRQRLAQPERDASDVALVDQHPADVATETADRELDASREAMFEARLRQIDDAFGRLKAGTYGTCINCGDTIPDERLRLVPDTPYCVKDAAREQARAS
;
A
#
# COMPACT_ATOMS: atom_id res chain seq x y z
N MET A 1 -1.05 -17.75 15.72
CA MET A 1 -1.15 -16.33 16.13
C MET A 1 -2.57 -16.09 16.61
N ASP A 2 -2.73 -15.55 17.81
CA ASP A 2 -4.09 -15.35 18.31
C ASP A 2 -4.77 -14.13 17.67
N ARG A 3 -6.07 -14.02 17.91
CA ARG A 3 -6.90 -12.98 17.32
C ARG A 3 -6.49 -11.57 17.75
N ASN A 4 -6.08 -11.41 18.99
CA ASN A 4 -5.67 -10.11 19.52
C ASN A 4 -4.34 -9.66 18.89
N GLU A 5 -3.39 -10.56 18.76
CA GLU A 5 -2.12 -10.27 18.10
C GLU A 5 -2.35 -9.89 16.63
N ALA A 6 -3.21 -10.64 15.94
CA ALA A 6 -3.55 -10.34 14.55
C ALA A 6 -4.17 -8.95 14.40
N ARG A 7 -5.11 -8.63 15.27
CA ARG A 7 -5.78 -7.32 15.28
C ARG A 7 -4.78 -6.19 15.53
N ASP A 8 -3.89 -6.36 16.49
CA ASP A 8 -2.91 -5.33 16.83
C ASP A 8 -1.95 -5.09 15.67
N ARG A 9 -1.48 -6.14 15.02
CA ARG A 9 -0.58 -6.04 13.88
C ARG A 9 -1.27 -5.40 12.67
N LEU A 10 -2.50 -5.76 12.40
CA LEU A 10 -3.28 -5.16 11.31
C LEU A 10 -3.58 -3.69 11.58
N THR A 11 -3.93 -3.34 12.81
CA THR A 11 -4.21 -1.96 13.19
C THR A 11 -2.97 -1.09 12.99
N LYS A 12 -1.83 -1.54 13.45
CA LYS A 12 -0.56 -0.83 13.29
C LYS A 12 -0.22 -0.64 11.82
N LEU A 13 -0.34 -1.70 11.05
CA LEU A 13 -0.06 -1.67 9.61
C LEU A 13 -0.99 -0.68 8.90
N ARG A 14 -2.27 -0.71 9.24
CA ARG A 14 -3.26 0.20 8.66
C ARG A 14 -2.94 1.66 8.95
N GLU A 15 -2.57 1.96 10.18
CA GLU A 15 -2.19 3.31 10.58
C GLU A 15 -0.99 3.82 9.78
N GLU A 16 0.02 2.98 9.59
CA GLU A 16 1.22 3.32 8.83
C GLU A 16 0.89 3.63 7.36
N PHE A 17 0.10 2.77 6.72
CA PHE A 17 -0.28 2.98 5.32
C PHE A 17 -1.24 4.16 5.14
N ALA A 18 -2.17 4.34 6.06
CA ALA A 18 -3.11 5.48 6.02
C ALA A 18 -2.37 6.81 6.16
N ALA A 19 -1.38 6.88 7.05
CA ALA A 19 -0.56 8.08 7.21
C ALA A 19 0.24 8.39 5.95
N THR A 20 0.78 7.37 5.30
CA THR A 20 1.52 7.53 4.05
C THR A 20 0.63 8.02 2.92
N VAL A 21 -0.58 7.45 2.79
CA VAL A 21 -1.55 7.89 1.78
C VAL A 21 -1.93 9.34 2.00
N GLU A 22 -2.18 9.75 3.23
CA GLU A 22 -2.54 11.13 3.54
C GLU A 22 -1.42 12.10 3.20
N ALA A 23 -0.17 11.74 3.51
CA ALA A 23 0.99 12.55 3.17
C ALA A 23 1.13 12.71 1.64
N LEU A 24 0.92 11.64 0.88
CA LEU A 24 0.97 11.68 -0.58
C LEU A 24 -0.16 12.53 -1.17
N ARG A 25 -1.37 12.42 -0.61
CA ARG A 25 -2.51 13.25 -1.03
C ARG A 25 -2.24 14.72 -0.82
N GLN A 26 -1.65 15.08 0.32
CA GLN A 26 -1.30 16.46 0.60
C GLN A 26 -0.26 17.00 -0.39
N ARG A 27 0.74 16.19 -0.75
CA ARG A 27 1.73 16.58 -1.75
C ARG A 27 1.10 16.77 -3.12
N LEU A 28 0.20 15.86 -3.52
CA LEU A 28 -0.49 15.93 -4.82
C LEU A 28 -1.51 17.06 -4.87
N ALA A 29 -2.05 17.49 -3.73
CA ALA A 29 -2.99 18.62 -3.67
C ALA A 29 -2.30 19.97 -3.84
N GLN A 30 -0.97 20.03 -3.70
CA GLN A 30 -0.23 21.26 -3.94
C GLN A 30 -0.19 21.56 -5.43
N PRO A 31 -0.42 22.83 -5.82
CA PRO A 31 -0.41 23.17 -7.24
C PRO A 31 0.98 22.99 -7.85
N GLU A 32 1.02 22.55 -9.11
CA GLU A 32 2.25 22.53 -9.88
C GLU A 32 2.73 23.96 -10.13
N ARG A 33 4.04 24.12 -10.27
CA ARG A 33 4.59 25.42 -10.66
C ARG A 33 4.15 25.72 -12.09
N ASP A 34 3.65 26.93 -12.28
CA ASP A 34 3.34 27.40 -13.63
C ASP A 34 4.59 27.98 -14.32
N ALA A 35 4.47 28.32 -15.59
CA ALA A 35 5.57 28.87 -16.37
C ALA A 35 6.09 30.21 -15.80
N SER A 36 5.25 30.99 -15.16
CA SER A 36 5.64 32.26 -14.53
C SER A 36 6.56 32.01 -13.35
N ASP A 37 6.22 31.05 -12.50
CA ASP A 37 7.04 30.69 -11.36
C ASP A 37 8.41 30.17 -11.79
N VAL A 38 8.43 29.33 -12.83
CA VAL A 38 9.68 28.81 -13.39
C VAL A 38 10.56 29.95 -13.91
N ALA A 39 9.98 30.90 -14.61
CA ALA A 39 10.71 32.04 -15.13
C ALA A 39 11.28 32.94 -14.03
N LEU A 40 10.52 33.14 -12.95
CA LEU A 40 10.93 33.99 -11.84
C LEU A 40 12.08 33.39 -11.02
N VAL A 41 12.15 32.08 -10.91
CA VAL A 41 13.19 31.40 -10.12
C VAL A 41 14.34 30.85 -10.97
N ASP A 42 14.39 31.19 -12.25
CA ASP A 42 15.45 30.81 -13.19
C ASP A 42 15.73 29.29 -13.17
N GLN A 43 14.66 28.48 -13.20
CA GLN A 43 14.76 27.04 -13.23
C GLN A 43 15.00 26.51 -14.65
N HIS A 44 15.79 25.48 -14.77
CA HIS A 44 15.99 24.77 -16.03
C HIS A 44 14.78 23.93 -16.40
N PRO A 45 14.51 23.70 -17.71
CA PRO A 45 13.44 22.78 -18.14
C PRO A 45 13.56 21.38 -17.54
N ALA A 46 14.77 20.91 -17.25
CA ALA A 46 15.00 19.62 -16.61
C ALA A 46 14.39 19.55 -15.19
N ASP A 47 14.41 20.68 -14.46
CA ASP A 47 13.83 20.74 -13.10
C ASP A 47 12.31 20.59 -13.16
N VAL A 48 11.66 21.21 -14.16
CA VAL A 48 10.21 21.09 -14.38
C VAL A 48 9.83 19.64 -14.76
N ALA A 49 10.61 19.02 -15.64
CA ALA A 49 10.38 17.63 -16.05
C ALA A 49 10.54 16.67 -14.86
N THR A 50 11.52 16.91 -13.99
CA THR A 50 11.74 16.12 -12.78
C THR A 50 10.56 16.27 -11.82
N GLU A 51 10.06 17.48 -11.63
CA GLU A 51 8.89 17.73 -10.77
C GLU A 51 7.66 17.00 -11.29
N THR A 52 7.41 16.99 -12.59
CA THR A 52 6.31 16.24 -13.21
C THR A 52 6.48 14.74 -12.99
N ALA A 53 7.68 14.21 -13.19
CA ALA A 53 7.97 12.80 -12.95
C ALA A 53 7.77 12.41 -11.50
N ASP A 54 8.15 13.27 -10.55
CA ASP A 54 7.95 13.04 -9.13
C ASP A 54 6.46 12.99 -8.76
N ARG A 55 5.64 13.87 -9.36
CA ARG A 55 4.19 13.86 -9.15
C ARG A 55 3.55 12.58 -9.70
N GLU A 56 3.98 12.12 -10.87
CA GLU A 56 3.51 10.86 -11.45
C GLU A 56 3.86 9.67 -10.55
N LEU A 57 5.08 9.67 -9.99
CA LEU A 57 5.52 8.63 -9.07
C LEU A 57 4.71 8.66 -7.77
N ASP A 58 4.44 9.85 -7.22
CA ASP A 58 3.62 10.01 -6.02
C ASP A 58 2.19 9.51 -6.26
N ALA A 59 1.60 9.80 -7.43
CA ALA A 59 0.28 9.30 -7.79
C ALA A 59 0.25 7.77 -7.87
N SER A 60 1.29 7.17 -8.45
CA SER A 60 1.42 5.71 -8.52
C SER A 60 1.57 5.09 -7.15
N ARG A 61 2.35 5.70 -6.28
CA ARG A 61 2.53 5.25 -4.89
C ARG A 61 1.23 5.35 -4.11
N GLU A 62 0.50 6.45 -4.26
CA GLU A 62 -0.79 6.62 -3.61
C GLU A 62 -1.74 5.49 -4.00
N ALA A 63 -1.84 5.19 -5.28
CA ALA A 63 -2.70 4.10 -5.77
C ALA A 63 -2.29 2.75 -5.20
N MET A 64 -0.99 2.46 -5.11
CA MET A 64 -0.46 1.22 -4.52
C MET A 64 -0.80 1.11 -3.03
N PHE A 65 -0.60 2.18 -2.28
CA PHE A 65 -0.87 2.18 -0.84
C PHE A 65 -2.36 2.13 -0.55
N GLU A 66 -3.20 2.75 -1.36
CA GLU A 66 -4.66 2.62 -1.26
C GLU A 66 -5.11 1.18 -1.52
N ALA A 67 -4.53 0.52 -2.52
CA ALA A 67 -4.81 -0.89 -2.78
C ALA A 67 -4.41 -1.75 -1.59
N ARG A 68 -3.28 -1.44 -0.95
CA ARG A 68 -2.83 -2.15 0.25
C ARG A 68 -3.78 -1.91 1.42
N LEU A 69 -4.31 -0.69 1.58
CA LEU A 69 -5.31 -0.40 2.61
C LEU A 69 -6.56 -1.26 2.42
N ARG A 70 -7.03 -1.43 1.19
CA ARG A 70 -8.16 -2.31 0.90
C ARG A 70 -7.84 -3.76 1.29
N GLN A 71 -6.63 -4.23 1.00
CA GLN A 71 -6.19 -5.57 1.39
C GLN A 71 -6.17 -5.74 2.92
N ILE A 72 -5.74 -4.72 3.64
CA ILE A 72 -5.74 -4.71 5.10
C ILE A 72 -7.18 -4.75 5.62
N ASP A 73 -8.09 -3.96 5.06
CA ASP A 73 -9.50 -3.97 5.44
C ASP A 73 -10.14 -5.34 5.17
N ASP A 74 -9.80 -5.99 4.07
CA ASP A 74 -10.24 -7.35 3.76
C ASP A 74 -9.73 -8.34 4.81
N ALA A 75 -8.49 -8.16 5.29
CA ALA A 75 -7.93 -9.00 6.36
C ALA A 75 -8.70 -8.84 7.68
N PHE A 76 -9.10 -7.62 8.02
CA PHE A 76 -9.98 -7.38 9.17
C PHE A 76 -11.33 -8.11 9.00
N GLY A 77 -11.87 -8.09 7.78
CA GLY A 77 -13.09 -8.81 7.46
C GLY A 77 -12.95 -10.32 7.69
N ARG A 78 -11.82 -10.90 7.27
CA ARG A 78 -11.55 -12.33 7.51
C ARG A 78 -11.37 -12.62 9.01
N LEU A 79 -10.73 -11.72 9.72
CA LEU A 79 -10.58 -11.85 11.18
C LEU A 79 -11.94 -11.90 11.87
N LYS A 80 -12.84 -11.02 11.48
CA LYS A 80 -14.21 -10.99 11.99
C LYS A 80 -14.99 -12.25 11.63
N ALA A 81 -14.79 -12.75 10.42
CA ALA A 81 -15.48 -13.94 9.91
C ALA A 81 -14.88 -15.26 10.44
N GLY A 82 -13.73 -15.22 11.09
CA GLY A 82 -13.05 -16.42 11.59
C GLY A 82 -12.24 -17.17 10.54
N THR A 83 -11.94 -16.53 9.41
CA THR A 83 -11.17 -17.13 8.31
C THR A 83 -9.78 -16.56 8.16
N TYR A 84 -9.37 -15.67 9.06
CA TYR A 84 -8.01 -15.13 9.07
C TYR A 84 -6.98 -16.25 9.23
N GLY A 85 -5.91 -16.17 8.45
CA GLY A 85 -4.85 -17.18 8.49
C GLY A 85 -5.10 -18.38 7.59
N THR A 86 -6.17 -18.37 6.80
CA THR A 86 -6.47 -19.40 5.80
C THR A 86 -6.29 -18.80 4.41
N CYS A 87 -5.51 -19.47 3.57
CA CYS A 87 -5.30 -19.02 2.19
C CYS A 87 -6.63 -19.00 1.43
N ILE A 88 -6.95 -17.87 0.81
CA ILE A 88 -8.22 -17.71 0.09
C ILE A 88 -8.27 -18.55 -1.20
N ASN A 89 -7.14 -18.98 -1.73
CA ASN A 89 -7.05 -19.76 -2.95
C ASN A 89 -7.14 -21.26 -2.70
N CYS A 90 -6.27 -21.80 -1.84
CA CYS A 90 -6.16 -23.24 -1.63
C CYS A 90 -6.76 -23.75 -0.32
N GLY A 91 -7.11 -22.86 0.59
CA GLY A 91 -7.69 -23.24 1.88
C GLY A 91 -6.67 -23.73 2.91
N ASP A 92 -5.38 -23.77 2.57
CA ASP A 92 -4.34 -24.18 3.50
C ASP A 92 -4.11 -23.11 4.56
N THR A 93 -3.63 -23.53 5.73
CA THR A 93 -3.26 -22.61 6.80
C THR A 93 -2.02 -21.81 6.42
N ILE A 94 -2.08 -20.52 6.59
CA ILE A 94 -0.92 -19.63 6.43
C ILE A 94 -0.10 -19.70 7.71
N PRO A 95 1.21 -19.99 7.66
CA PRO A 95 2.02 -20.06 8.87
C PRO A 95 2.03 -18.74 9.64
N ASP A 96 2.04 -18.83 10.97
CA ASP A 96 2.08 -17.65 11.85
C ASP A 96 3.28 -16.76 11.57
N GLU A 97 4.43 -17.35 11.27
CA GLU A 97 5.63 -16.63 10.91
C GLU A 97 5.40 -15.70 9.72
N ARG A 98 4.72 -16.19 8.70
CA ARG A 98 4.37 -15.38 7.53
C ARG A 98 3.36 -14.29 7.87
N LEU A 99 2.36 -14.60 8.70
CA LEU A 99 1.36 -13.62 9.14
C LEU A 99 1.98 -12.51 10.00
N ARG A 100 3.04 -12.80 10.73
CA ARG A 100 3.76 -11.77 11.48
C ARG A 100 4.53 -10.83 10.58
N LEU A 101 5.04 -11.32 9.46
CA LEU A 101 5.75 -10.49 8.48
C LEU A 101 4.78 -9.74 7.57
N VAL A 102 3.69 -10.36 7.15
CA VAL A 102 2.69 -9.78 6.24
C VAL A 102 1.30 -10.07 6.81
N PRO A 103 0.87 -9.29 7.82
CA PRO A 103 -0.41 -9.58 8.51
C PRO A 103 -1.64 -9.55 7.63
N ASP A 104 -1.60 -8.83 6.53
CA ASP A 104 -2.73 -8.67 5.60
C ASP A 104 -2.70 -9.65 4.42
N THR A 105 -1.73 -10.57 4.39
CA THR A 105 -1.65 -11.51 3.27
C THR A 105 -2.88 -12.42 3.20
N PRO A 106 -3.55 -12.50 2.03
CA PRO A 106 -4.62 -13.47 1.84
C PRO A 106 -4.12 -14.84 1.39
N TYR A 107 -2.81 -14.97 1.08
CA TYR A 107 -2.26 -16.15 0.42
C TYR A 107 -1.16 -16.82 1.24
N CYS A 108 -1.08 -18.15 1.11
CA CYS A 108 0.12 -18.88 1.51
C CYS A 108 1.29 -18.51 0.59
N VAL A 109 2.51 -18.88 0.96
CA VAL A 109 3.72 -18.54 0.18
C VAL A 109 3.60 -18.98 -1.28
N LYS A 110 3.09 -20.17 -1.49
CA LYS A 110 2.94 -20.77 -2.82
C LYS A 110 1.99 -19.97 -3.70
N ASP A 111 0.82 -19.62 -3.17
CA ASP A 111 -0.19 -18.87 -3.92
C ASP A 111 0.17 -17.40 -4.06
N ALA A 112 0.86 -16.81 -3.10
CA ALA A 112 1.38 -15.47 -3.22
C ALA A 112 2.39 -15.34 -4.37
N ALA A 113 3.26 -16.34 -4.54
CA ALA A 113 4.20 -16.38 -5.64
C ALA A 113 3.49 -16.50 -6.99
N ARG A 114 2.41 -17.29 -7.06
CA ARG A 114 1.60 -17.42 -8.28
C ARG A 114 0.90 -16.13 -8.65
N GLU A 115 0.33 -15.42 -7.67
CA GLU A 115 -0.34 -14.14 -7.92
C GLU A 115 0.65 -13.07 -8.37
N GLN A 116 1.82 -13.05 -7.80
CA GLN A 116 2.88 -12.13 -8.21
C GLN A 116 3.33 -12.39 -9.65
N ALA A 117 3.45 -13.66 -10.04
CA ALA A 117 3.81 -14.04 -11.40
C ALA A 117 2.73 -13.61 -12.41
N ARG A 118 1.44 -13.66 -12.03
CA ARG A 118 0.35 -13.20 -12.89
C ARG A 118 0.37 -11.68 -13.08
N ALA A 119 0.78 -10.93 -12.05
CA ALA A 119 0.84 -9.48 -12.10
C ALA A 119 2.03 -8.97 -12.92
N SER A 120 3.00 -9.84 -13.17
CA SER A 120 4.17 -9.52 -13.98
C SER A 120 3.90 -9.83 -15.45
#